data_cd3cfabf6c9ea47449e3abcef9824d4c
#
_entry.id   cd3cfabf6c9ea47449e3abcef9824d4c
#
_cell.length_a   1.000
_cell.length_b   1.000
_cell.length_c   1.000
_cell.angle_alpha   90.00
_cell.angle_beta   90.00
_cell.angle_gamma   90.00
#
_symmetry.space_group_name_H-M   'P 1'
#
loop_
_entity.id
_entity.type
_entity.pdbx_description
1 polymer ?
#
loop_
_entity_poly.entity_id
_entity_poly.type
_entity_poly.pdbx_seq_one_letter_code
_entity_poly.pdbx_strand_id
1 'polypeptide(L)'
;ILSERMRRLPQNTCVLLGTWRVDCTESYVIGNTTYMLRDANPTLPVFTIASVGLGHWALGGYTPEYHAVGKNIGAVTYDFLDKGDREGVDLLTIPGNYTFDIKRLHEFKLDSLNLPQGAVLVNKTPSFYEQYKYWVIGVVSAFMFLIACFLIAIYYIIRINHLKHNLEVSGEELLVAKEKAEESNRLKTAFLANM
;
A
#
# COMPACT_ATOMS: atom_id res chain seq x y z
N ILE A 1 35.72 -24.45 13.68
CA ILE A 1 35.51 -25.69 12.95
C ILE A 1 34.25 -25.59 12.05
N LEU A 2 33.07 -25.26 12.56
CA LEU A 2 31.84 -25.19 11.76
C LEU A 2 31.90 -24.09 10.70
N SER A 3 32.28 -22.86 11.06
CA SER A 3 32.44 -21.74 10.11
C SER A 3 33.43 -22.05 8.99
N GLU A 4 34.47 -22.78 9.30
CA GLU A 4 35.45 -23.20 8.28
C GLU A 4 34.89 -24.27 7.32
N ARG A 5 34.07 -25.19 7.81
CA ARG A 5 33.33 -26.12 6.95
C ARG A 5 32.36 -25.38 6.05
N MET A 6 31.63 -24.42 6.58
CA MET A 6 30.70 -23.57 5.79
C MET A 6 31.40 -22.83 4.65
N ARG A 7 32.59 -22.26 4.90
CA ARG A 7 33.39 -21.58 3.87
C ARG A 7 33.79 -22.49 2.69
N ARG A 8 33.95 -23.76 2.96
CA ARG A 8 34.42 -24.77 1.95
C ARG A 8 33.25 -25.41 1.19
N LEU A 9 32.01 -25.11 1.55
CA LEU A 9 30.86 -25.68 0.84
C LEU A 9 30.80 -25.18 -0.60
N PRO A 10 30.54 -26.04 -1.58
CA PRO A 10 30.40 -25.64 -2.96
C PRO A 10 29.14 -24.82 -3.19
N GLN A 11 29.15 -23.98 -4.23
CA GLN A 11 28.06 -23.03 -4.52
C GLN A 11 26.70 -23.70 -4.86
N ASN A 12 26.71 -24.96 -5.27
CA ASN A 12 25.49 -25.72 -5.54
C ASN A 12 24.90 -26.41 -4.29
N THR A 13 25.31 -25.96 -3.10
CA THR A 13 24.83 -26.46 -1.81
C THR A 13 23.82 -25.50 -1.22
N CYS A 14 22.81 -26.02 -0.53
CA CYS A 14 21.93 -25.25 0.35
C CYS A 14 22.11 -25.69 1.81
N VAL A 15 21.80 -24.81 2.73
CA VAL A 15 21.86 -25.09 4.17
C VAL A 15 20.43 -25.15 4.70
N LEU A 16 20.08 -26.24 5.37
CA LEU A 16 18.85 -26.33 6.15
C LEU A 16 19.18 -26.12 7.62
N LEU A 17 18.72 -24.99 8.17
CA LEU A 17 18.93 -24.66 9.57
C LEU A 17 17.75 -25.15 10.41
N GLY A 18 18.03 -26.10 11.29
CA GLY A 18 17.12 -26.51 12.34
C GLY A 18 17.26 -25.66 13.60
N THR A 19 16.68 -26.16 14.67
CA THR A 19 16.85 -25.56 16.00
C THR A 19 18.24 -25.91 16.52
N TRP A 20 19.06 -24.90 16.73
CA TRP A 20 20.41 -25.09 17.28
C TRP A 20 20.57 -24.24 18.53
N ARG A 21 20.60 -24.87 19.70
CA ARG A 21 20.68 -24.19 21.01
C ARG A 21 21.90 -24.58 21.82
N VAL A 22 22.36 -25.82 21.64
CA VAL A 22 23.48 -26.37 22.38
C VAL A 22 24.42 -27.09 21.40
N ASP A 23 25.70 -26.92 21.57
CA ASP A 23 26.71 -27.63 20.79
C ASP A 23 27.13 -28.97 21.45
N CYS A 24 28.06 -29.69 20.81
CA CYS A 24 28.56 -30.97 21.31
C CYS A 24 29.43 -30.84 22.60
N THR A 25 29.71 -29.59 23.02
CA THR A 25 30.44 -29.31 24.31
C THR A 25 29.47 -28.80 25.38
N GLU A 26 28.17 -28.97 25.20
CA GLU A 26 27.09 -28.47 26.07
C GLU A 26 27.09 -26.94 26.24
N SER A 27 27.82 -26.24 25.37
CA SER A 27 27.82 -24.79 25.38
C SER A 27 26.55 -24.24 24.67
N TYR A 28 25.91 -23.26 25.32
CA TYR A 28 24.75 -22.63 24.72
C TYR A 28 25.14 -21.74 23.53
N VAL A 29 24.43 -21.94 22.43
CA VAL A 29 24.58 -21.13 21.22
C VAL A 29 23.67 -19.91 21.34
N ILE A 30 24.28 -18.75 21.45
CA ILE A 30 23.55 -17.47 21.50
C ILE A 30 22.91 -17.21 20.12
N GLY A 31 21.69 -16.62 20.10
CA GLY A 31 20.93 -16.40 18.87
C GLY A 31 21.68 -15.67 17.74
N ASN A 32 22.66 -14.84 18.09
CA ASN A 32 23.53 -14.15 17.12
C ASN A 32 24.54 -15.08 16.40
N THR A 33 24.77 -16.28 16.90
CA THR A 33 25.74 -17.22 16.29
C THR A 33 25.29 -17.67 14.89
N THR A 34 24.00 -17.66 14.62
CA THR A 34 23.48 -18.01 13.31
C THR A 34 23.89 -17.01 12.23
N TYR A 35 24.11 -15.73 12.57
CA TYR A 35 24.70 -14.74 11.65
C TYR A 35 26.13 -15.10 11.26
N MET A 36 26.91 -15.67 12.19
CA MET A 36 28.28 -16.12 11.88
C MET A 36 28.30 -17.22 10.82
N LEU A 37 27.30 -18.08 10.76
CA LEU A 37 27.17 -19.10 9.72
C LEU A 37 26.92 -18.46 8.36
N ARG A 38 26.01 -17.50 8.28
CA ARG A 38 25.77 -16.73 7.06
C ARG A 38 27.03 -16.00 6.61
N ASP A 39 27.71 -15.32 7.53
CA ASP A 39 28.90 -14.51 7.22
C ASP A 39 30.09 -15.38 6.81
N ALA A 40 30.11 -16.64 7.25
CA ALA A 40 31.11 -17.59 6.78
C ALA A 40 30.98 -17.89 5.28
N ASN A 41 29.76 -17.98 4.73
CA ASN A 41 29.53 -18.16 3.31
C ASN A 41 28.20 -17.51 2.88
N PRO A 42 28.20 -16.22 2.53
CA PRO A 42 27.00 -15.46 2.21
C PRO A 42 26.34 -15.86 0.86
N THR A 43 27.02 -16.64 0.06
CA THR A 43 26.53 -17.08 -1.26
C THR A 43 25.66 -18.32 -1.20
N LEU A 44 25.55 -18.98 -0.05
CA LEU A 44 24.73 -20.18 0.11
C LEU A 44 23.29 -19.80 0.52
N PRO A 45 22.26 -20.34 -0.15
CA PRO A 45 20.89 -20.21 0.28
C PRO A 45 20.67 -21.00 1.58
N VAL A 46 20.11 -20.31 2.59
CA VAL A 46 19.80 -20.92 3.88
C VAL A 46 18.31 -21.02 4.06
N PHE A 47 17.80 -22.22 4.20
CA PHE A 47 16.42 -22.53 4.56
C PHE A 47 16.30 -22.72 6.07
N THR A 48 15.13 -22.45 6.64
CA THR A 48 14.86 -22.59 8.06
C THR A 48 13.57 -23.35 8.33
N ILE A 49 13.55 -24.16 9.39
CA ILE A 49 12.34 -24.86 9.85
C ILE A 49 11.72 -24.22 11.11
N ALA A 50 12.40 -23.23 11.70
CA ALA A 50 12.00 -22.60 12.95
C ALA A 50 11.94 -21.06 12.86
N SER A 51 11.73 -20.53 11.67
CA SER A 51 11.70 -19.08 11.36
C SER A 51 12.97 -18.30 11.75
N VAL A 52 14.05 -18.97 12.17
CA VAL A 52 15.31 -18.31 12.51
C VAL A 52 15.92 -17.67 11.27
N GLY A 53 16.20 -16.37 11.34
CA GLY A 53 16.76 -15.58 10.25
C GLY A 53 15.76 -15.21 9.14
N LEU A 54 14.51 -15.64 9.23
CA LEU A 54 13.46 -15.25 8.28
C LEU A 54 13.23 -13.74 8.34
N GLY A 55 13.14 -13.10 7.17
CA GLY A 55 13.05 -11.66 7.06
C GLY A 55 14.39 -10.92 7.14
N HIS A 56 15.48 -11.62 7.43
CA HIS A 56 16.83 -11.06 7.54
C HIS A 56 17.83 -11.72 6.58
N TRP A 57 18.12 -12.98 6.78
CA TRP A 57 19.16 -13.68 6.02
C TRP A 57 18.75 -15.10 5.54
N ALA A 58 17.70 -15.70 6.13
CA ALA A 58 17.17 -16.96 5.65
C ALA A 58 16.27 -16.72 4.43
N LEU A 59 16.34 -17.63 3.47
CA LEU A 59 15.56 -17.58 2.25
C LEU A 59 14.09 -17.94 2.51
N GLY A 60 13.83 -18.86 3.43
CA GLY A 60 12.50 -19.32 3.77
C GLY A 60 12.48 -20.77 4.21
N GLY A 61 11.30 -21.35 4.27
CA GLY A 61 11.07 -22.75 4.61
C GLY A 61 9.65 -23.01 5.10
N TYR A 62 9.41 -24.20 5.62
CA TYR A 62 8.17 -24.52 6.31
C TYR A 62 8.32 -24.13 7.78
N THR A 63 7.64 -23.08 8.21
CA THR A 63 7.83 -22.48 9.53
C THR A 63 6.54 -22.53 10.35
N PRO A 64 6.63 -22.76 11.68
CA PRO A 64 5.48 -22.72 12.56
C PRO A 64 4.82 -21.34 12.56
N GLU A 65 3.49 -21.29 12.59
CA GLU A 65 2.73 -20.08 12.76
C GLU A 65 2.55 -19.77 14.27
N TYR A 66 3.56 -19.15 14.85
CA TYR A 66 3.61 -18.93 16.31
C TYR A 66 2.41 -18.19 16.89
N HIS A 67 1.78 -17.30 16.11
CA HIS A 67 0.58 -16.60 16.56
C HIS A 67 -0.60 -17.58 16.73
N ALA A 68 -0.83 -18.44 15.75
CA ALA A 68 -1.87 -19.47 15.83
C ALA A 68 -1.58 -20.49 16.95
N VAL A 69 -0.29 -20.85 17.12
CA VAL A 69 0.14 -21.69 18.23
C VAL A 69 -0.21 -21.08 19.57
N GLY A 70 0.14 -19.81 19.80
CA GLY A 70 -0.15 -19.10 21.04
C GLY A 70 -1.66 -19.00 21.31
N LYS A 71 -2.45 -18.73 20.29
CA LYS A 71 -3.91 -18.69 20.38
C LYS A 71 -4.50 -20.05 20.77
N ASN A 72 -4.03 -21.13 20.13
CA ASN A 72 -4.52 -22.48 20.43
C ASN A 72 -4.13 -22.93 21.83
N ILE A 73 -2.88 -22.68 22.26
CA ILE A 73 -2.45 -22.98 23.64
C ILE A 73 -3.28 -22.18 24.63
N GLY A 74 -3.53 -20.89 24.38
CA GLY A 74 -4.36 -20.06 25.25
C GLY A 74 -5.80 -20.59 25.37
N ALA A 75 -6.40 -21.01 24.28
CA ALA A 75 -7.74 -21.60 24.28
C ALA A 75 -7.80 -22.91 25.06
N VAL A 76 -6.86 -23.83 24.83
CA VAL A 76 -6.78 -25.10 25.55
C VAL A 76 -6.52 -24.87 27.04
N THR A 77 -5.65 -23.94 27.39
CA THR A 77 -5.38 -23.59 28.78
C THR A 77 -6.62 -23.03 29.47
N TYR A 78 -7.34 -22.16 28.78
CA TYR A 78 -8.60 -21.60 29.31
C TYR A 78 -9.63 -22.69 29.55
N ASP A 79 -9.88 -23.57 28.58
CA ASP A 79 -10.82 -24.67 28.71
C ASP A 79 -10.43 -25.63 29.85
N PHE A 80 -9.15 -25.91 30.02
CA PHE A 80 -8.59 -26.71 31.09
C PHE A 80 -8.85 -26.10 32.48
N LEU A 81 -8.68 -24.79 32.62
CA LEU A 81 -8.89 -24.10 33.88
C LEU A 81 -10.38 -23.94 34.21
N ASP A 82 -11.21 -23.71 33.19
CA ASP A 82 -12.66 -23.47 33.37
C ASP A 82 -13.42 -24.78 33.66
N LYS A 83 -13.10 -25.85 32.92
CA LYS A 83 -13.80 -27.14 33.01
C LYS A 83 -13.19 -28.12 34.02
N GLY A 84 -11.96 -27.86 34.45
CA GLY A 84 -11.23 -28.76 35.38
C GLY A 84 -10.90 -30.13 34.80
N ASP A 85 -11.11 -30.32 33.51
CA ASP A 85 -10.93 -31.60 32.83
C ASP A 85 -9.45 -31.86 32.57
N ARG A 86 -8.93 -32.90 33.17
CA ARG A 86 -7.53 -33.34 33.01
C ARG A 86 -7.38 -34.50 32.06
N GLU A 87 -8.46 -35.06 31.55
CA GLU A 87 -8.46 -36.18 30.63
C GLU A 87 -8.45 -35.64 29.19
N GLY A 88 -7.37 -35.89 28.44
CA GLY A 88 -7.36 -35.71 27.01
C GLY A 88 -6.72 -34.44 26.49
N VAL A 89 -5.58 -34.00 27.03
CA VAL A 89 -4.72 -33.07 26.27
C VAL A 89 -4.11 -33.83 25.11
N ASP A 90 -4.82 -33.87 24.01
CA ASP A 90 -4.31 -34.43 22.76
C ASP A 90 -3.09 -33.66 22.27
N LEU A 91 -2.17 -34.34 21.59
CA LEU A 91 -1.05 -33.72 20.89
C LEU A 91 -1.59 -32.70 19.87
N LEU A 92 -1.47 -31.43 20.19
CA LEU A 92 -1.83 -30.37 19.27
C LEU A 92 -0.80 -30.31 18.14
N THR A 93 -1.25 -30.57 16.92
CA THR A 93 -0.43 -30.32 15.75
C THR A 93 -0.27 -28.82 15.55
N ILE A 94 0.97 -28.36 15.56
CA ILE A 94 1.27 -26.96 15.32
C ILE A 94 1.11 -26.68 13.83
N PRO A 95 0.20 -25.76 13.42
CA PRO A 95 0.08 -25.37 12.03
C PRO A 95 1.37 -24.65 11.59
N GLY A 96 1.78 -24.94 10.39
CA GLY A 96 2.91 -24.26 9.75
C GLY A 96 2.55 -23.81 8.34
N ASN A 97 3.28 -22.82 7.87
CA ASN A 97 3.15 -22.30 6.51
C ASN A 97 4.49 -22.28 5.81
N TYR A 98 4.46 -22.45 4.49
CA TYR A 98 5.62 -22.13 3.68
C TYR A 98 5.78 -20.61 3.69
N THR A 99 6.92 -20.14 4.22
CA THR A 99 7.20 -18.71 4.31
C THR A 99 8.54 -18.42 3.67
N PHE A 100 8.58 -17.45 2.76
CA PHE A 100 9.79 -17.08 2.01
C PHE A 100 10.02 -15.59 2.02
N ASP A 101 11.30 -15.21 2.03
CA ASP A 101 11.73 -13.81 1.91
C ASP A 101 11.91 -13.46 0.42
N ILE A 102 11.04 -12.59 -0.10
CA ILE A 102 11.06 -12.23 -1.53
C ILE A 102 12.36 -11.54 -1.94
N LYS A 103 12.93 -10.73 -1.04
CA LYS A 103 14.20 -10.05 -1.30
C LYS A 103 15.34 -11.06 -1.46
N ARG A 104 15.37 -12.07 -0.60
CA ARG A 104 16.37 -13.14 -0.66
C ARG A 104 16.16 -14.05 -1.87
N LEU A 105 14.90 -14.34 -2.24
CA LEU A 105 14.60 -15.07 -3.48
C LEU A 105 15.20 -14.38 -4.70
N HIS A 106 15.05 -13.06 -4.80
CA HIS A 106 15.63 -12.28 -5.88
C HIS A 106 17.17 -12.27 -5.87
N GLU A 107 17.79 -12.16 -4.69
CA GLU A 107 19.26 -12.21 -4.55
C GLU A 107 19.83 -13.53 -5.07
N PHE A 108 19.14 -14.64 -4.79
CA PHE A 108 19.53 -15.97 -5.26
C PHE A 108 19.00 -16.33 -6.65
N LYS A 109 18.32 -15.41 -7.35
CA LYS A 109 17.71 -15.60 -8.68
C LYS A 109 16.72 -16.78 -8.73
N LEU A 110 16.02 -17.03 -7.63
CA LEU A 110 14.98 -18.04 -7.55
C LEU A 110 13.64 -17.42 -7.94
N ASP A 111 12.96 -18.06 -8.87
CA ASP A 111 11.67 -17.58 -9.34
C ASP A 111 10.57 -17.83 -8.29
N SER A 112 9.85 -16.77 -7.92
CA SER A 112 8.72 -16.85 -7.00
C SER A 112 7.54 -17.68 -7.54
N LEU A 113 7.47 -17.91 -8.85
CA LEU A 113 6.44 -18.73 -9.48
C LEU A 113 6.56 -20.21 -9.15
N ASN A 114 7.73 -20.67 -8.77
CA ASN A 114 8.02 -22.06 -8.37
C ASN A 114 7.80 -22.35 -6.89
N LEU A 115 7.23 -21.39 -6.15
CA LEU A 115 6.94 -21.59 -4.73
C LEU A 115 5.69 -22.45 -4.52
N PRO A 116 5.61 -23.19 -3.39
CA PRO A 116 4.41 -23.93 -3.03
C PRO A 116 3.17 -23.04 -2.97
N GLN A 117 2.02 -23.60 -3.35
CA GLN A 117 0.75 -22.87 -3.26
C GLN A 117 0.46 -22.46 -1.82
N GLY A 118 -0.01 -21.23 -1.63
CA GLY A 118 -0.28 -20.69 -0.31
C GLY A 118 0.94 -20.19 0.45
N ALA A 119 2.13 -20.14 -0.17
CA ALA A 119 3.32 -19.62 0.48
C ALA A 119 3.16 -18.13 0.89
N VAL A 120 3.52 -17.84 2.12
CA VAL A 120 3.54 -16.48 2.67
C VAL A 120 4.86 -15.81 2.28
N LEU A 121 4.78 -14.61 1.71
CA LEU A 121 5.95 -13.84 1.31
C LEU A 121 6.19 -12.71 2.30
N VAL A 122 7.38 -12.70 2.93
CA VAL A 122 7.85 -11.62 3.78
C VAL A 122 8.80 -10.68 3.02
N ASN A 123 9.05 -9.49 3.57
CA ASN A 123 9.86 -8.44 2.93
C ASN A 123 9.41 -8.06 1.51
N LYS A 124 8.10 -8.17 1.27
CA LYS A 124 7.50 -7.70 0.04
C LYS A 124 7.72 -6.18 -0.06
N THR A 125 8.45 -5.73 -1.08
CA THR A 125 8.53 -4.31 -1.34
C THR A 125 7.13 -3.78 -1.65
N PRO A 126 6.62 -2.79 -0.91
CA PRO A 126 5.31 -2.24 -1.22
C PRO A 126 5.31 -1.74 -2.67
N SER A 127 4.24 -2.00 -3.39
CA SER A 127 4.05 -1.45 -4.72
C SER A 127 4.14 0.08 -4.65
N PHE A 128 4.64 0.73 -5.72
CA PHE A 128 4.65 2.19 -5.84
C PHE A 128 3.28 2.79 -5.48
N TYR A 129 2.21 2.16 -5.93
CA TYR A 129 0.84 2.57 -5.61
C TYR A 129 0.52 2.44 -4.13
N GLU A 130 0.93 1.38 -3.44
CA GLU A 130 0.70 1.21 -2.00
C GLU A 130 1.46 2.24 -1.18
N GLN A 131 2.69 2.55 -1.57
CA GLN A 131 3.55 3.51 -0.90
C GLN A 131 3.06 4.96 -1.07
N TYR A 132 2.56 5.31 -2.27
CA TYR A 132 2.17 6.69 -2.61
C TYR A 132 0.66 6.88 -2.76
N LYS A 133 -0.15 5.93 -2.34
CA LYS A 133 -1.61 5.93 -2.49
C LYS A 133 -2.27 7.27 -2.11
N TYR A 134 -1.92 7.81 -0.95
CA TYR A 134 -2.49 9.07 -0.46
C TYR A 134 -2.02 10.27 -1.27
N TRP A 135 -0.78 10.27 -1.73
CA TRP A 135 -0.24 11.31 -2.61
C TRP A 135 -0.92 11.30 -3.97
N VAL A 136 -1.11 10.13 -4.55
CA VAL A 136 -1.81 9.97 -5.84
C VAL A 136 -3.25 10.49 -5.73
N ILE A 137 -3.97 10.09 -4.68
CA ILE A 137 -5.34 10.57 -4.42
C ILE A 137 -5.35 12.09 -4.24
N GLY A 138 -4.42 12.66 -3.49
CA GLY A 138 -4.28 14.10 -3.29
C GLY A 138 -4.07 14.88 -4.59
N VAL A 139 -3.15 14.41 -5.44
CA VAL A 139 -2.87 15.06 -6.74
C VAL A 139 -4.08 14.97 -7.67
N VAL A 140 -4.73 13.81 -7.77
CA VAL A 140 -5.94 13.62 -8.59
C VAL A 140 -7.07 14.54 -8.11
N SER A 141 -7.31 14.62 -6.82
CA SER A 141 -8.37 15.49 -6.26
C SER A 141 -8.09 16.97 -6.51
N ALA A 142 -6.83 17.41 -6.38
CA ALA A 142 -6.44 18.78 -6.69
C ALA A 142 -6.66 19.12 -8.17
N PHE A 143 -6.34 18.18 -9.07
CA PHE A 143 -6.54 18.34 -10.51
C PHE A 143 -8.03 18.45 -10.87
N MET A 144 -8.87 17.61 -10.28
CA MET A 144 -10.32 17.67 -10.44
C MET A 144 -10.90 19.00 -9.94
N PHE A 145 -10.40 19.49 -8.81
CA PHE A 145 -10.81 20.80 -8.28
C PHE A 145 -10.44 21.95 -9.22
N LEU A 146 -9.24 21.96 -9.78
CA LEU A 146 -8.80 22.96 -10.76
C LEU A 146 -9.68 22.94 -12.02
N ILE A 147 -10.03 21.76 -12.53
CA ILE A 147 -10.95 21.63 -13.67
C ILE A 147 -12.32 22.22 -13.34
N ALA A 148 -12.86 21.91 -12.17
CA ALA A 148 -14.14 22.47 -11.72
C ALA A 148 -14.11 24.00 -11.63
N CYS A 149 -13.06 24.59 -11.04
CA CYS A 149 -12.87 26.03 -10.99
C CYS A 149 -12.79 26.65 -12.39
N PHE A 150 -12.09 26.00 -13.32
CA PHE A 150 -11.96 26.46 -14.70
C PHE A 150 -13.30 26.46 -15.44
N LEU A 151 -14.09 25.41 -15.27
CA LEU A 151 -15.46 25.33 -15.87
C LEU A 151 -16.39 26.41 -15.30
N ILE A 152 -16.32 26.66 -14.00
CA ILE A 152 -17.07 27.74 -13.35
C ILE A 152 -16.65 29.11 -13.91
N ALA A 153 -15.35 29.33 -14.07
CA ALA A 153 -14.85 30.60 -14.64
C ALA A 153 -15.37 30.81 -16.08
N ILE A 154 -15.31 29.79 -16.92
CA ILE A 154 -15.86 29.84 -18.28
C ILE A 154 -17.35 30.16 -18.25
N TYR A 155 -18.12 29.49 -17.38
CA TYR A 155 -19.55 29.75 -17.25
C TYR A 155 -19.84 31.23 -16.87
N TYR A 156 -19.09 31.79 -15.93
CA TYR A 156 -19.24 33.21 -15.55
C TYR A 156 -18.87 34.15 -16.70
N ILE A 157 -17.82 33.89 -17.45
CA ILE A 157 -17.42 34.71 -18.62
C ILE A 157 -18.52 34.74 -19.66
N ILE A 158 -19.06 33.54 -20.02
CA ILE A 158 -20.18 33.45 -20.99
C ILE A 158 -21.38 34.23 -20.48
N ARG A 159 -21.74 34.08 -19.21
CA ARG A 159 -22.87 34.77 -18.61
C ARG A 159 -22.71 36.28 -18.61
N ILE A 160 -21.52 36.78 -18.27
CA ILE A 160 -21.23 38.22 -18.29
C ILE A 160 -21.32 38.78 -19.71
N ASN A 161 -20.80 38.07 -20.71
CA ASN A 161 -20.89 38.50 -22.10
C ASN A 161 -22.34 38.54 -22.59
N HIS A 162 -23.15 37.57 -22.19
CA HIS A 162 -24.58 37.59 -22.52
C HIS A 162 -25.36 38.74 -21.87
N LEU A 163 -25.02 39.04 -20.60
CA LEU A 163 -25.60 40.20 -19.92
C LEU A 163 -25.21 41.54 -20.58
N LYS A 164 -23.92 41.67 -20.95
CA LYS A 164 -23.45 42.89 -21.67
C LYS A 164 -24.21 43.11 -22.97
N HIS A 165 -24.34 42.05 -23.77
CA HIS A 165 -25.07 42.11 -25.04
C HIS A 165 -26.54 42.53 -24.85
N ASN A 166 -27.21 41.96 -23.86
CA ASN A 166 -28.61 42.32 -23.55
C ASN A 166 -28.75 43.78 -23.08
N LEU A 167 -27.77 44.27 -22.29
CA LEU A 167 -27.72 45.68 -21.84
C LEU A 167 -27.48 46.64 -23.01
N GLU A 168 -26.63 46.30 -23.97
CA GLU A 168 -26.38 47.11 -25.17
C GLU A 168 -27.63 47.20 -26.02
N VAL A 169 -28.29 46.06 -26.30
CA VAL A 169 -29.54 46.03 -27.05
C VAL A 169 -30.65 46.84 -26.39
N SER A 170 -30.83 46.67 -25.07
CA SER A 170 -31.85 47.46 -24.31
C SER A 170 -31.49 48.95 -24.26
N GLY A 171 -30.21 49.30 -24.22
CA GLY A 171 -29.74 50.69 -24.29
C GLY A 171 -30.05 51.35 -25.64
N GLU A 172 -29.86 50.64 -26.77
CA GLU A 172 -30.18 51.12 -28.10
C GLU A 172 -31.71 51.28 -28.27
N GLU A 173 -32.52 50.35 -27.80
CA GLU A 173 -33.99 50.43 -27.83
C GLU A 173 -34.50 51.64 -27.05
N LEU A 174 -33.90 51.96 -25.89
CA LEU A 174 -34.23 53.14 -25.06
C LEU A 174 -33.87 54.43 -25.77
N LEU A 175 -32.72 54.51 -26.44
CA LEU A 175 -32.33 55.70 -27.24
C LEU A 175 -33.31 55.94 -28.38
N VAL A 176 -33.68 54.90 -29.13
CA VAL A 176 -34.66 55.03 -30.22
C VAL A 176 -36.03 55.44 -29.70
N ALA A 177 -36.47 54.90 -28.58
CA ALA A 177 -37.72 55.28 -27.94
C ALA A 177 -37.73 56.75 -27.45
N LYS A 178 -36.60 57.22 -26.89
CA LYS A 178 -36.43 58.62 -26.47
C LYS A 178 -36.46 59.57 -27.65
N GLU A 179 -35.74 59.27 -28.76
CA GLU A 179 -35.79 60.09 -29.99
C GLU A 179 -37.18 60.25 -30.55
N LYS A 180 -37.92 59.13 -30.65
CA LYS A 180 -39.33 59.15 -31.08
C LYS A 180 -40.24 60.00 -30.19
N ALA A 181 -40.04 59.90 -28.85
CA ALA A 181 -40.80 60.73 -27.90
C ALA A 181 -40.49 62.20 -28.03
N GLU A 182 -39.22 62.56 -28.21
CA GLU A 182 -38.77 63.96 -28.41
C GLU A 182 -39.30 64.51 -29.74
N GLU A 183 -39.24 63.72 -30.84
CA GLU A 183 -39.82 64.10 -32.13
C GLU A 183 -41.34 64.33 -32.05
N SER A 184 -42.07 63.40 -31.38
CA SER A 184 -43.53 63.57 -31.15
C SER A 184 -43.81 64.81 -30.31
N ASN A 185 -43.02 65.13 -29.30
CA ASN A 185 -43.17 66.36 -28.53
C ASN A 185 -42.87 67.62 -29.34
N ARG A 186 -41.86 67.60 -30.21
CA ARG A 186 -41.58 68.74 -31.12
C ARG A 186 -42.74 69.00 -32.08
N LEU A 187 -43.30 67.92 -32.68
CA LEU A 187 -44.44 68.04 -33.56
C LEU A 187 -45.66 68.55 -32.82
N LYS A 188 -45.97 68.10 -31.62
CA LYS A 188 -47.05 68.64 -30.79
C LYS A 188 -46.87 70.17 -30.45
N THR A 189 -45.65 70.53 -30.08
CA THR A 189 -45.35 71.91 -29.78
C THR A 189 -45.46 72.81 -31.02
N ALA A 190 -44.97 72.35 -32.16
CA ALA A 190 -45.09 73.05 -33.44
C ALA A 190 -46.59 73.21 -33.90
N PHE A 191 -47.39 72.14 -33.68
CA PHE A 191 -48.79 72.16 -33.98
C PHE A 191 -49.58 73.16 -33.10
N LEU A 192 -49.26 73.24 -31.79
CA LEU A 192 -49.86 74.17 -30.85
C LEU A 192 -49.46 75.63 -31.07
N ALA A 193 -48.24 75.84 -31.65
CA ALA A 193 -47.77 77.21 -31.97
C ALA A 193 -48.37 77.78 -33.27
N ASN A 194 -48.98 76.94 -34.13
CA ASN A 194 -49.60 77.36 -35.38
C ASN A 194 -51.13 77.46 -35.30
N MET A 195 -51.73 77.24 -34.14
CA MET A 195 -53.12 77.55 -33.81
C MET A 195 -53.24 78.88 -33.11
#